data_792116b5c2473931b3651da289274de7
#
_entry.id   792116b5c2473931b3651da289274de7
#
_cell.length_a   1.000
_cell.length_b   1.000
_cell.length_c   1.000
_cell.angle_alpha   90.00
_cell.angle_beta   90.00
_cell.angle_gamma   90.00
#
_symmetry.space_group_name_H-M   'P 1'
#
loop_
_entity.id
_entity.type
_entity.pdbx_description
1 polymer ?
#
loop_
_entity_poly.entity_id
_entity_poly.type
_entity_poly.pdbx_seq_one_letter_code
_entity_poly.pdbx_strand_id
1 'polypeptide(L)'
;MDILDKAMDIVSSEGIDALTMSSLAKEEGLSKATLYHYFTSKEEILSDMMALGHRRLMKKGFPLDLGGKPDEILRKAAQGWEEIFQEEDNWKFLRVVFALHFTNRDAYDEYRSLSLMLSSHATVIVSAFPITEEKKRVLAPLFSSLLLVTVEKILEDEERDFYESLKGILTLIG
;
A
#
# COMPACT_ATOMS: atom_id res chain seq x y z
N MET A 1 23.41 6.23 0.53
CA MET A 1 22.67 5.78 1.69
C MET A 1 21.57 6.80 1.94
N ASP A 2 20.36 6.40 2.05
CA ASP A 2 19.24 7.35 2.11
C ASP A 2 18.67 7.36 3.55
N ILE A 3 18.83 8.48 4.24
CA ILE A 3 18.35 8.67 5.61
C ILE A 3 16.85 8.32 5.73
N LEU A 4 16.10 8.58 4.66
CA LEU A 4 14.66 8.27 4.63
C LEU A 4 14.39 6.76 4.54
N ASP A 5 15.26 5.98 3.87
CA ASP A 5 15.16 4.52 3.84
C ASP A 5 15.39 3.93 5.24
N LYS A 6 16.40 4.44 5.94
CA LYS A 6 16.66 4.02 7.31
C LYS A 6 15.53 4.41 8.27
N ALA A 7 14.93 5.60 8.08
CA ALA A 7 13.74 5.99 8.84
C ALA A 7 12.56 5.04 8.55
N MET A 8 12.35 4.64 7.29
CA MET A 8 11.35 3.67 6.89
C MET A 8 11.58 2.30 7.54
N ASP A 9 12.84 1.82 7.56
CA ASP A 9 13.22 0.57 8.23
C ASP A 9 12.85 0.59 9.72
N ILE A 10 13.25 1.66 10.42
CA ILE A 10 12.95 1.81 11.86
C ILE A 10 11.43 1.80 12.10
N VAL A 11 10.68 2.64 11.37
CA VAL A 11 9.23 2.77 11.63
C VAL A 11 8.48 1.51 11.24
N SER A 12 8.83 0.85 10.13
CA SER A 12 8.16 -0.36 9.66
C SER A 12 8.41 -1.57 10.55
N SER A 13 9.57 -1.65 11.23
CA SER A 13 9.94 -2.78 12.07
C SER A 13 9.69 -2.56 13.57
N GLU A 14 9.94 -1.36 14.08
CA GLU A 14 9.93 -1.05 15.52
C GLU A 14 8.82 -0.06 15.92
N GLY A 15 8.16 0.54 14.93
CA GLY A 15 7.10 1.53 15.14
C GLY A 15 7.61 2.96 15.25
N ILE A 16 6.65 3.92 15.24
CA ILE A 16 6.91 5.36 15.18
C ILE A 16 7.70 5.90 16.39
N ASP A 17 7.54 5.30 17.57
CA ASP A 17 8.18 5.74 18.79
C ASP A 17 9.69 5.44 18.81
N ALA A 18 10.13 4.42 18.07
CA ALA A 18 11.55 4.09 17.89
C ALA A 18 12.27 5.13 17.02
N LEU A 19 11.57 5.84 16.13
CA LEU A 19 12.15 6.89 15.31
C LEU A 19 12.35 8.16 16.15
N THR A 20 13.60 8.47 16.43
CA THR A 20 14.05 9.73 17.06
C THR A 20 15.24 10.28 16.29
N MET A 21 15.51 11.60 16.41
CA MET A 21 16.73 12.18 15.81
C MET A 21 18.01 11.48 16.31
N SER A 22 17.99 10.94 17.52
CA SER A 22 19.15 10.24 18.10
C SER A 22 19.29 8.81 17.58
N SER A 23 18.18 8.03 17.49
CA SER A 23 18.21 6.67 16.95
C SER A 23 18.62 6.69 15.48
N LEU A 24 18.02 7.56 14.67
CA LEU A 24 18.32 7.67 13.25
C LEU A 24 19.76 8.11 13.00
N ALA A 25 20.28 9.12 13.72
CA ALA A 25 21.68 9.53 13.59
C ALA A 25 22.64 8.39 13.94
N LYS A 26 22.33 7.61 14.98
CA LYS A 26 23.12 6.43 15.39
C LYS A 26 23.14 5.36 14.29
N GLU A 27 21.97 5.01 13.75
CA GLU A 27 21.82 4.00 12.69
C GLU A 27 22.55 4.41 11.39
N GLU A 28 22.55 5.70 11.06
CA GLU A 28 23.25 6.26 9.90
C GLU A 28 24.75 6.50 10.13
N GLY A 29 25.26 6.33 11.35
CA GLY A 29 26.64 6.66 11.70
C GLY A 29 26.93 8.17 11.65
N LEU A 30 25.90 9.01 11.79
CA LEU A 30 25.98 10.47 11.77
C LEU A 30 26.00 11.06 13.18
N SER A 31 26.56 12.27 13.33
CA SER A 31 26.31 13.05 14.51
C SER A 31 24.87 13.60 14.48
N LYS A 32 24.26 13.77 15.66
CA LYS A 32 22.94 14.40 15.76
C LYS A 32 22.92 15.82 15.15
N ALA A 33 24.02 16.57 15.30
CA ALA A 33 24.15 17.88 14.68
C ALA A 33 24.16 17.80 13.15
N THR A 34 24.81 16.78 12.58
CA THR A 34 24.81 16.56 11.13
C THR A 34 23.39 16.24 10.63
N LEU A 35 22.63 15.40 11.36
CA LEU A 35 21.26 15.09 10.97
C LEU A 35 20.36 16.32 10.99
N TYR A 36 20.54 17.23 11.96
CA TYR A 36 19.80 18.50 12.04
C TYR A 36 20.14 19.49 10.90
N HIS A 37 21.22 19.29 10.16
CA HIS A 37 21.48 20.06 8.94
C HIS A 37 20.61 19.60 7.75
N TYR A 38 20.14 18.35 7.75
CA TYR A 38 19.28 17.80 6.70
C TYR A 38 17.80 17.91 7.03
N PHE A 39 17.44 17.71 8.29
CA PHE A 39 16.05 17.69 8.75
C PHE A 39 15.90 18.46 10.06
N THR A 40 14.95 19.38 10.10
CA THR A 40 14.75 20.24 11.27
C THR A 40 14.00 19.51 12.39
N SER A 41 13.22 18.47 12.05
CA SER A 41 12.42 17.72 13.02
C SER A 41 12.14 16.28 12.54
N LYS A 42 11.59 15.46 13.46
CA LYS A 42 11.08 14.11 13.15
C LYS A 42 9.90 14.18 12.19
N GLU A 43 9.06 15.18 12.33
CA GLU A 43 7.88 15.38 11.48
C GLU A 43 8.27 15.63 10.02
N GLU A 44 9.33 16.40 9.77
CA GLU A 44 9.89 16.60 8.43
C GLU A 44 10.39 15.28 7.83
N ILE A 45 11.13 14.48 8.61
CA ILE A 45 11.58 13.14 8.18
C ILE A 45 10.38 12.27 7.81
N LEU A 46 9.32 12.26 8.62
CA LEU A 46 8.12 11.46 8.35
C LEU A 46 7.43 11.92 7.06
N SER A 47 7.29 13.22 6.85
CA SER A 47 6.65 13.77 5.65
C SER A 47 7.44 13.41 4.38
N ASP A 48 8.76 13.60 4.42
CA ASP A 48 9.65 13.27 3.28
C ASP A 48 9.70 11.75 3.02
N MET A 49 9.68 10.94 4.07
CA MET A 49 9.62 9.48 3.99
C MET A 49 8.29 9.03 3.34
N MET A 50 7.16 9.62 3.70
CA MET A 50 5.87 9.34 3.06
C MET A 50 5.90 9.72 1.58
N ALA A 51 6.42 10.91 1.24
CA ALA A 51 6.56 11.35 -0.14
C ALA A 51 7.49 10.44 -0.97
N LEU A 52 8.57 9.92 -0.38
CA LEU A 52 9.47 8.96 -1.02
C LEU A 52 8.75 7.64 -1.30
N GLY A 53 8.08 7.08 -0.30
CA GLY A 53 7.33 5.82 -0.43
C GLY A 53 6.23 5.92 -1.49
N HIS A 54 5.47 7.02 -1.49
CA HIS A 54 4.46 7.29 -2.52
C HIS A 54 5.07 7.27 -3.94
N ARG A 55 6.17 8.00 -4.16
CA ARG A 55 6.83 8.02 -5.46
C ARG A 55 7.30 6.64 -5.92
N ARG A 56 7.80 5.81 -5.01
CA ARG A 56 8.24 4.44 -5.31
C ARG A 56 7.06 3.55 -5.68
N LEU A 57 6.02 3.56 -4.86
CA LEU A 57 4.80 2.79 -5.10
C LEU A 57 4.14 3.12 -6.45
N MET A 58 4.10 4.41 -6.81
CA MET A 58 3.47 4.86 -8.05
C MET A 58 4.36 4.69 -9.29
N LYS A 59 5.66 4.41 -9.14
CA LYS A 59 6.63 4.37 -10.24
C LYS A 59 6.31 3.32 -11.30
N LYS A 60 5.85 2.13 -10.89
CA LYS A 60 5.49 1.03 -11.81
C LYS A 60 4.08 1.16 -12.37
N GLY A 61 3.25 1.97 -11.75
CA GLY A 61 1.81 2.01 -12.01
C GLY A 61 1.13 0.71 -11.58
N PHE A 62 -0.16 0.61 -11.89
CA PHE A 62 -0.99 -0.56 -11.56
C PHE A 62 -1.76 -0.97 -12.83
N PRO A 63 -1.11 -1.59 -13.81
CA PRO A 63 -1.76 -1.97 -15.06
C PRO A 63 -2.83 -3.03 -14.83
N LEU A 64 -3.98 -2.90 -15.49
CA LEU A 64 -5.06 -3.88 -15.48
C LEU A 64 -5.21 -4.47 -16.88
N ASP A 65 -5.13 -5.79 -17.00
CA ASP A 65 -5.50 -6.54 -18.19
C ASP A 65 -6.92 -7.09 -18.01
N LEU A 66 -7.88 -6.53 -18.76
CA LEU A 66 -9.29 -6.90 -18.71
C LEU A 66 -9.67 -7.96 -19.74
N GLY A 67 -8.70 -8.51 -20.50
CA GLY A 67 -8.94 -9.57 -21.47
C GLY A 67 -9.14 -10.93 -20.81
N GLY A 68 -10.20 -11.65 -21.24
CA GLY A 68 -10.48 -13.00 -20.78
C GLY A 68 -11.77 -13.12 -19.96
N LYS A 69 -11.93 -14.28 -19.32
CA LYS A 69 -13.05 -14.55 -18.41
C LYS A 69 -12.84 -13.86 -17.06
N PRO A 70 -13.90 -13.65 -16.25
CA PRO A 70 -13.78 -13.01 -14.95
C PRO A 70 -12.67 -13.59 -14.04
N ASP A 71 -12.51 -14.91 -14.01
CA ASP A 71 -11.44 -15.58 -13.26
C ASP A 71 -10.03 -15.20 -13.77
N GLU A 72 -9.85 -15.16 -15.08
CA GLU A 72 -8.56 -14.80 -15.70
C GLU A 72 -8.22 -13.33 -15.44
N ILE A 73 -9.21 -12.44 -15.55
CA ILE A 73 -9.05 -11.00 -15.23
C ILE A 73 -8.62 -10.83 -13.78
N LEU A 74 -9.33 -11.49 -12.85
CA LEU A 74 -9.04 -11.39 -11.42
C LEU A 74 -7.65 -11.95 -11.08
N ARG A 75 -7.25 -13.08 -11.69
CA ARG A 75 -5.93 -13.70 -11.49
C ARG A 75 -4.80 -12.79 -11.95
N LYS A 76 -4.92 -12.20 -13.13
CA LYS A 76 -3.93 -11.24 -13.65
C LYS A 76 -3.82 -10.00 -12.79
N ALA A 77 -4.95 -9.46 -12.34
CA ALA A 77 -4.98 -8.30 -11.44
C ALA A 77 -4.33 -8.63 -10.09
N ALA A 78 -4.67 -9.77 -9.49
CA ALA A 78 -4.09 -10.23 -8.23
C ALA A 78 -2.57 -10.39 -8.33
N GLN A 79 -2.07 -11.03 -9.39
CA GLN A 79 -0.64 -11.18 -9.64
C GLN A 79 0.05 -9.82 -9.77
N GLY A 80 -0.54 -8.88 -10.53
CA GLY A 80 0.03 -7.53 -10.69
C GLY A 80 0.09 -6.76 -9.35
N TRP A 81 -0.89 -6.92 -8.47
CA TRP A 81 -0.87 -6.32 -7.12
C TRP A 81 0.16 -7.00 -6.23
N GLU A 82 0.27 -8.32 -6.27
CA GLU A 82 1.29 -9.08 -5.54
C GLU A 82 2.70 -8.60 -5.87
N GLU A 83 3.04 -8.50 -7.16
CA GLU A 83 4.35 -8.06 -7.62
C GLU A 83 4.71 -6.64 -7.11
N ILE A 84 3.72 -5.77 -6.94
CA ILE A 84 3.94 -4.39 -6.47
C ILE A 84 3.99 -4.33 -4.95
N PHE A 85 3.07 -4.98 -4.26
CA PHE A 85 2.93 -4.85 -2.81
C PHE A 85 3.94 -5.70 -2.03
N GLN A 86 4.45 -6.79 -2.62
CA GLN A 86 5.52 -7.61 -2.03
C GLN A 86 6.94 -7.08 -2.30
N GLU A 87 7.09 -6.06 -3.15
CA GLU A 87 8.38 -5.37 -3.27
C GLU A 87 8.76 -4.75 -1.91
N GLU A 88 9.95 -5.04 -1.40
CA GLU A 88 10.36 -4.74 -0.03
C GLU A 88 10.12 -3.27 0.38
N ASP A 89 10.48 -2.32 -0.48
CA ASP A 89 10.29 -0.89 -0.21
C ASP A 89 8.80 -0.51 -0.14
N ASN A 90 7.96 -1.08 -1.02
CA ASN A 90 6.53 -0.83 -1.05
C ASN A 90 5.85 -1.46 0.16
N TRP A 91 6.26 -2.68 0.53
CA TRP A 91 5.75 -3.39 1.69
C TRP A 91 6.03 -2.62 3.00
N LYS A 92 7.28 -2.14 3.20
CA LYS A 92 7.64 -1.30 4.34
C LYS A 92 6.82 -0.02 4.39
N PHE A 93 6.72 0.68 3.26
CA PHE A 93 5.93 1.90 3.15
C PHE A 93 4.46 1.68 3.51
N LEU A 94 3.83 0.65 2.96
CA LEU A 94 2.42 0.35 3.22
C LEU A 94 2.20 -0.03 4.69
N ARG A 95 3.09 -0.81 5.30
CA ARG A 95 3.01 -1.08 6.75
C ARG A 95 3.03 0.20 7.58
N VAL A 96 3.89 1.14 7.24
CA VAL A 96 3.93 2.44 7.93
C VAL A 96 2.64 3.22 7.71
N VAL A 97 2.12 3.28 6.47
CA VAL A 97 0.83 3.93 6.15
C VAL A 97 -0.30 3.33 6.97
N PHE A 98 -0.46 2.00 6.97
CA PHE A 98 -1.53 1.32 7.71
C PHE A 98 -1.38 1.46 9.23
N ALA A 99 -0.16 1.49 9.75
CA ALA A 99 0.08 1.68 11.19
C ALA A 99 -0.24 3.11 11.67
N LEU A 100 -0.03 4.13 10.82
CA LEU A 100 -0.06 5.53 11.24
C LEU A 100 -1.27 6.33 10.74
N HIS A 101 -2.10 5.81 9.84
CA HIS A 101 -3.15 6.60 9.18
C HIS A 101 -4.21 7.21 10.13
N PHE A 102 -4.37 6.68 11.34
CA PHE A 102 -5.27 7.28 12.33
C PHE A 102 -4.64 8.41 13.15
N THR A 103 -3.31 8.51 13.16
CA THR A 103 -2.57 9.42 14.06
C THR A 103 -1.66 10.40 13.33
N ASN A 104 -1.38 10.16 12.04
CA ASN A 104 -0.51 10.99 11.21
C ASN A 104 -1.23 11.44 9.94
N ARG A 105 -1.17 12.74 9.63
CA ARG A 105 -1.89 13.35 8.51
C ARG A 105 -1.41 12.83 7.16
N ASP A 106 -0.10 12.77 6.96
CA ASP A 106 0.49 12.35 5.68
C ASP A 106 0.18 10.86 5.41
N ALA A 107 0.28 10.01 6.45
CA ALA A 107 -0.12 8.61 6.36
C ALA A 107 -1.63 8.44 6.06
N TYR A 108 -2.49 9.31 6.61
CA TYR A 108 -3.92 9.30 6.28
C TYR A 108 -4.17 9.66 4.80
N ASP A 109 -3.48 10.67 4.30
CA ASP A 109 -3.64 11.11 2.91
C ASP A 109 -3.14 10.00 1.94
N GLU A 110 -2.07 9.28 2.29
CA GLU A 110 -1.59 8.11 1.54
C GLU A 110 -2.56 6.92 1.60
N TYR A 111 -3.07 6.57 2.79
CA TYR A 111 -4.09 5.52 2.96
C TYR A 111 -5.34 5.83 2.13
N ARG A 112 -5.79 7.07 2.13
CA ARG A 112 -6.94 7.52 1.33
C ARG A 112 -6.64 7.41 -0.17
N SER A 113 -5.46 7.79 -0.61
CA SER A 113 -5.03 7.69 -2.01
C SER A 113 -5.04 6.23 -2.48
N LEU A 114 -4.46 5.31 -1.69
CA LEU A 114 -4.49 3.88 -1.94
C LEU A 114 -5.92 3.34 -2.01
N SER A 115 -6.76 3.69 -1.05
CA SER A 115 -8.17 3.25 -1.01
C SER A 115 -8.95 3.70 -2.24
N LEU A 116 -8.77 4.95 -2.70
CA LEU A 116 -9.39 5.45 -3.92
C LEU A 116 -8.88 4.73 -5.17
N MET A 117 -7.59 4.45 -5.25
CA MET A 117 -7.00 3.69 -6.35
C MET A 117 -7.59 2.27 -6.42
N LEU A 118 -7.62 1.53 -5.29
CA LEU A 118 -8.20 0.20 -5.22
C LEU A 118 -9.70 0.19 -5.56
N SER A 119 -10.43 1.23 -5.15
CA SER A 119 -11.84 1.40 -5.51
C SER A 119 -12.04 1.62 -7.01
N SER A 120 -11.17 2.40 -7.63
CA SER A 120 -11.16 2.58 -9.09
C SER A 120 -10.89 1.26 -9.81
N HIS A 121 -9.89 0.49 -9.36
CA HIS A 121 -9.56 -0.82 -9.91
C HIS A 121 -10.72 -1.81 -9.78
N ALA A 122 -11.35 -1.88 -8.59
CA ALA A 122 -12.52 -2.72 -8.37
C ALA A 122 -13.64 -2.39 -9.34
N THR A 123 -13.91 -1.09 -9.56
CA THR A 123 -14.93 -0.62 -10.49
C THR A 123 -14.60 -1.01 -11.93
N VAL A 124 -13.36 -0.81 -12.37
CA VAL A 124 -12.91 -1.16 -13.73
C VAL A 124 -12.98 -2.67 -13.96
N ILE A 125 -12.50 -3.50 -13.03
CA ILE A 125 -12.54 -4.96 -13.12
C ILE A 125 -13.99 -5.46 -13.19
N VAL A 126 -14.85 -5.00 -12.27
CA VAL A 126 -16.26 -5.40 -12.23
C VAL A 126 -17.01 -4.94 -13.49
N SER A 127 -16.62 -3.82 -14.11
CA SER A 127 -17.23 -3.36 -15.35
C SER A 127 -17.03 -4.34 -16.51
N ALA A 128 -15.92 -5.09 -16.51
CA ALA A 128 -15.61 -6.12 -17.51
C ALA A 128 -16.36 -7.44 -17.28
N PHE A 129 -17.02 -7.64 -16.13
CA PHE A 129 -17.76 -8.87 -15.88
C PHE A 129 -19.09 -8.91 -16.63
N PRO A 130 -19.50 -10.08 -17.17
CA PRO A 130 -20.74 -10.25 -17.95
C PRO A 130 -21.98 -10.35 -17.04
N ILE A 131 -22.20 -9.35 -16.21
CA ILE A 131 -23.32 -9.26 -15.25
C ILE A 131 -24.13 -7.97 -15.48
N THR A 132 -25.34 -7.90 -14.92
CA THR A 132 -26.20 -6.71 -15.05
C THR A 132 -25.60 -5.49 -14.38
N GLU A 133 -25.96 -4.30 -14.86
CA GLU A 133 -25.51 -3.02 -14.27
C GLU A 133 -25.93 -2.89 -12.79
N GLU A 134 -27.07 -3.45 -12.42
CA GLU A 134 -27.51 -3.50 -11.00
C GLU A 134 -26.53 -4.31 -10.14
N LYS A 135 -26.16 -5.51 -10.59
CA LYS A 135 -25.14 -6.34 -9.92
C LYS A 135 -23.79 -5.61 -9.85
N LYS A 136 -23.35 -4.93 -10.91
CA LYS A 136 -22.09 -4.16 -10.92
C LYS A 136 -22.07 -3.05 -9.85
N ARG A 137 -23.18 -2.31 -9.69
CA ARG A 137 -23.29 -1.24 -8.68
C ARG A 137 -23.14 -1.75 -7.25
N VAL A 138 -23.58 -2.98 -6.98
CA VAL A 138 -23.43 -3.60 -5.66
C VAL A 138 -22.04 -4.25 -5.50
N LEU A 139 -21.56 -4.92 -6.55
CA LEU A 139 -20.34 -5.73 -6.48
C LEU A 139 -19.07 -4.87 -6.40
N ALA A 140 -19.00 -3.74 -7.13
CA ALA A 140 -17.81 -2.91 -7.16
C ALA A 140 -17.40 -2.35 -5.78
N PRO A 141 -18.29 -1.77 -4.95
CA PRO A 141 -17.92 -1.33 -3.61
C PRO A 141 -17.60 -2.48 -2.65
N LEU A 142 -18.27 -3.64 -2.77
CA LEU A 142 -17.94 -4.82 -1.98
C LEU A 142 -16.53 -5.33 -2.34
N PHE A 143 -16.22 -5.38 -3.63
CA PHE A 143 -14.90 -5.78 -4.09
C PHE A 143 -13.81 -4.78 -3.67
N SER A 144 -14.08 -3.48 -3.74
CA SER A 144 -13.19 -2.44 -3.22
C SER A 144 -12.84 -2.64 -1.74
N SER A 145 -13.84 -2.93 -0.92
CA SER A 145 -13.64 -3.18 0.52
C SER A 145 -12.84 -4.47 0.75
N LEU A 146 -13.13 -5.53 -0.03
CA LEU A 146 -12.38 -6.78 0.03
C LEU A 146 -10.92 -6.59 -0.36
N LEU A 147 -10.63 -5.81 -1.41
CA LEU A 147 -9.27 -5.48 -1.82
C LEU A 147 -8.48 -4.79 -0.71
N LEU A 148 -9.07 -3.78 -0.06
CA LEU A 148 -8.39 -3.05 1.01
C LEU A 148 -8.07 -3.95 2.20
N VAL A 149 -9.04 -4.77 2.63
CA VAL A 149 -8.82 -5.75 3.71
C VAL A 149 -7.79 -6.82 3.31
N THR A 150 -7.74 -7.20 2.03
CA THR A 150 -6.73 -8.15 1.53
C THR A 150 -5.33 -7.56 1.60
N VAL A 151 -5.16 -6.30 1.19
CA VAL A 151 -3.87 -5.59 1.33
C VAL A 151 -3.44 -5.56 2.80
N GLU A 152 -4.32 -5.14 3.72
CA GLU A 152 -4.03 -5.10 5.15
C GLU A 152 -3.55 -6.47 5.68
N LYS A 153 -4.28 -7.53 5.36
CA LYS A 153 -3.93 -8.90 5.80
C LYS A 153 -2.61 -9.41 5.23
N ILE A 154 -2.27 -9.04 3.99
CA ILE A 154 -1.00 -9.42 3.37
C ILE A 154 0.18 -8.68 4.04
N LEU A 155 -0.03 -7.45 4.48
CA LEU A 155 0.97 -6.71 5.25
C LEU A 155 1.24 -7.32 6.63
N GLU A 156 0.28 -8.08 7.19
CA GLU A 156 0.43 -8.82 8.45
C GLU A 156 1.06 -10.21 8.25
N ASP A 157 0.78 -10.87 7.10
CA ASP A 157 1.14 -12.26 6.81
C ASP A 157 1.63 -12.38 5.36
N GLU A 158 2.94 -12.39 5.18
CA GLU A 158 3.62 -12.38 3.88
C GLU A 158 3.32 -13.61 2.99
N GLU A 159 2.79 -14.71 3.55
CA GLU A 159 2.49 -15.93 2.80
C GLU A 159 1.09 -15.94 2.15
N ARG A 160 0.30 -14.88 2.28
CA ARG A 160 -1.05 -14.84 1.71
C ARG A 160 -1.05 -14.57 0.21
N ASP A 161 -1.78 -15.40 -0.52
CA ASP A 161 -2.07 -15.27 -1.95
C ASP A 161 -3.25 -14.29 -2.16
N PHE A 162 -3.02 -13.24 -2.93
CA PHE A 162 -4.04 -12.25 -3.30
C PHE A 162 -5.22 -12.87 -4.01
N TYR A 163 -4.96 -13.72 -4.99
CA TYR A 163 -6.02 -14.35 -5.77
C TYR A 163 -6.90 -15.25 -4.88
N GLU A 164 -6.31 -16.09 -4.05
CA GLU A 164 -7.06 -16.95 -3.12
C GLU A 164 -7.93 -16.14 -2.16
N SER A 165 -7.46 -14.98 -1.71
CA SER A 165 -8.22 -14.07 -0.85
C SER A 165 -9.40 -13.41 -1.58
N LEU A 166 -9.28 -13.19 -2.90
CA LEU A 166 -10.26 -12.45 -3.70
C LEU A 166 -11.23 -13.33 -4.49
N LYS A 167 -10.84 -14.58 -4.81
CA LYS A 167 -11.64 -15.45 -5.72
C LYS A 167 -13.08 -15.68 -5.27
N GLY A 168 -13.36 -15.56 -3.98
CA GLY A 168 -14.72 -15.64 -3.43
C GLY A 168 -15.72 -14.66 -4.09
N ILE A 169 -15.22 -13.52 -4.61
CA ILE A 169 -16.06 -12.55 -5.32
C ILE A 169 -16.71 -13.14 -6.57
N LEU A 170 -16.05 -14.13 -7.21
CA LEU A 170 -16.53 -14.79 -8.42
C LEU A 170 -17.83 -15.59 -8.17
N THR A 171 -18.08 -16.04 -6.94
CA THR A 171 -19.30 -16.76 -6.60
C THR A 171 -20.55 -15.86 -6.66
N LEU A 172 -20.34 -14.53 -6.59
CA LEU A 172 -21.43 -13.55 -6.66
C LEU A 172 -21.80 -13.18 -8.11
N ILE A 173 -21.03 -13.67 -9.09
CA ILE A 173 -21.21 -13.40 -10.53
C ILE A 173 -22.17 -14.42 -11.16
N GLY A 174 -22.18 -15.65 -10.61
CA GLY A 174 -22.92 -16.81 -11.12
C GLY A 174 -24.43 -16.74 -11.03
#